data_55db59523ce3f56328eff9f14392d0e2
#
_entry.id   55db59523ce3f56328eff9f14392d0e2
#
_cell.length_a   1.000
_cell.length_b   1.000
_cell.length_c   1.000
_cell.angle_alpha   90.00
_cell.angle_beta   90.00
_cell.angle_gamma   90.00
#
_symmetry.space_group_name_H-M   'P 1'
#
loop_
_entity.id
_entity.type
_entity.pdbx_description
1 polymer ?
#
loop_
_entity_poly.entity_id
_entity_poly.type
_entity_poly.pdbx_seq_one_letter_code
_entity_poly.pdbx_strand_id
1 'polypeptide(L)'
;MNSAIEQMLKSYHVENIYDRKNAMKEIMQEIVLCGLSRAGFFKKAAFYGGTALRIFYGLDRFSEDLDFSLEAEDLDFDLTVYFPVLEKEVKAFGLNVEIQEKEKTKESTIRSAFLKGNTKEHLLLFYADEKVAGSVAKNEAVKIKFEVDVNPPAFAAFEHKYRLLPVPYEVKMYDMP
;
A
#
# COMPACT_ATOMS: atom_id res chain seq x y z
N MET A 1 -15.37 -8.85 -11.85
CA MET A 1 -14.91 -8.27 -10.58
C MET A 1 -14.07 -9.28 -9.83
N ASN A 2 -12.98 -8.87 -9.19
CA ASN A 2 -12.14 -9.77 -8.41
C ASN A 2 -12.83 -10.13 -7.09
N SER A 3 -12.94 -11.42 -6.77
CA SER A 3 -13.67 -11.88 -5.56
C SER A 3 -12.99 -11.47 -4.25
N ALA A 4 -11.67 -11.34 -4.24
CA ALA A 4 -10.94 -10.87 -3.05
C ALA A 4 -11.26 -9.39 -2.78
N ILE A 5 -11.29 -8.55 -3.80
CA ILE A 5 -11.65 -7.14 -3.69
C ILE A 5 -13.10 -7.01 -3.20
N GLU A 6 -14.03 -7.78 -3.76
CA GLU A 6 -15.41 -7.81 -3.30
C GLU A 6 -15.53 -8.14 -1.81
N GLN A 7 -14.79 -9.15 -1.39
CA GLN A 7 -14.80 -9.59 0.00
C GLN A 7 -14.21 -8.51 0.92
N MET A 8 -13.14 -7.85 0.51
CA MET A 8 -12.54 -6.74 1.27
C MET A 8 -13.49 -5.55 1.38
N LEU A 9 -14.22 -5.22 0.32
CA LEU A 9 -15.19 -4.13 0.33
C LEU A 9 -16.33 -4.33 1.34
N LYS A 10 -16.67 -5.57 1.67
CA LYS A 10 -17.76 -5.87 2.63
C LYS A 10 -17.48 -5.34 4.04
N SER A 11 -16.24 -5.09 4.40
CA SER A 11 -15.87 -4.54 5.71
C SER A 11 -16.03 -3.03 5.80
N TYR A 12 -16.34 -2.36 4.70
CA TYR A 12 -16.50 -0.91 4.64
C TYR A 12 -17.95 -0.49 4.54
N HIS A 13 -18.31 0.52 5.32
CA HIS A 13 -19.60 1.20 5.18
C HIS A 13 -19.39 2.43 4.29
N VAL A 14 -20.00 2.40 3.09
CA VAL A 14 -19.84 3.47 2.10
C VAL A 14 -21.19 4.14 1.83
N GLU A 15 -21.24 5.46 1.99
CA GLU A 15 -22.45 6.27 1.76
C GLU A 15 -22.29 7.26 0.61
N ASN A 16 -21.05 7.65 0.31
CA ASN A 16 -20.76 8.68 -0.69
C ASN A 16 -19.48 8.37 -1.46
N ILE A 17 -19.12 9.26 -2.39
CA ILE A 17 -17.94 9.08 -3.22
C ILE A 17 -16.63 9.12 -2.40
N TYR A 18 -16.58 9.92 -1.33
CA TYR A 18 -15.40 9.98 -0.47
C TYR A 18 -15.16 8.65 0.24
N ASP A 19 -16.21 8.06 0.78
CA ASP A 19 -16.14 6.76 1.44
C ASP A 19 -15.66 5.68 0.46
N ARG A 20 -16.16 5.72 -0.77
CA ARG A 20 -15.78 4.77 -1.82
C ARG A 20 -14.33 4.92 -2.23
N LYS A 21 -13.87 6.15 -2.43
CA LYS A 21 -12.45 6.41 -2.74
C LYS A 21 -11.53 5.98 -1.60
N ASN A 22 -11.91 6.27 -0.36
CA ASN A 22 -11.12 5.90 0.80
C ASN A 22 -11.01 4.38 0.97
N ALA A 23 -12.12 3.67 0.83
CA ALA A 23 -12.13 2.21 0.89
C ALA A 23 -11.28 1.61 -0.22
N MET A 24 -11.45 2.08 -1.44
CA MET A 24 -10.66 1.65 -2.60
C MET A 24 -9.17 1.86 -2.36
N LYS A 25 -8.79 3.05 -1.91
CA LYS A 25 -7.39 3.39 -1.66
C LYS A 25 -6.76 2.52 -0.57
N GLU A 26 -7.48 2.27 0.53
CA GLU A 26 -7.00 1.40 1.60
C GLU A 26 -6.85 -0.05 1.14
N ILE A 27 -7.79 -0.55 0.35
CA ILE A 27 -7.67 -1.90 -0.23
C ILE A 27 -6.46 -1.96 -1.18
N MET A 28 -6.23 -0.93 -1.98
CA MET A 28 -5.03 -0.85 -2.83
C MET A 28 -3.75 -0.85 -1.98
N GLN A 29 -3.74 -0.17 -0.84
CA GLN A 29 -2.63 -0.23 0.10
C GLN A 29 -2.38 -1.64 0.62
N GLU A 30 -3.43 -2.37 0.97
CA GLU A 30 -3.30 -3.76 1.43
C GLU A 30 -2.80 -4.69 0.31
N ILE A 31 -3.22 -4.46 -0.94
CA ILE A 31 -2.71 -5.19 -2.09
C ILE A 31 -1.21 -4.91 -2.29
N VAL A 32 -0.78 -3.67 -2.11
CA VAL A 32 0.64 -3.29 -2.16
C VAL A 32 1.43 -3.98 -1.06
N LEU A 33 0.92 -4.01 0.17
CA LEU A 33 1.55 -4.72 1.28
C LEU A 33 1.71 -6.21 0.96
N CYS A 34 0.69 -6.83 0.42
CA CYS A 34 0.72 -8.22 -0.02
C CYS A 34 1.81 -8.44 -1.08
N GLY A 35 1.87 -7.56 -2.08
CA GLY A 35 2.88 -7.63 -3.14
C GLY A 35 4.30 -7.46 -2.62
N LEU A 36 4.53 -6.51 -1.71
CA LEU A 36 5.81 -6.32 -1.06
C LEU A 36 6.22 -7.52 -0.23
N SER A 37 5.28 -8.12 0.51
CA SER A 37 5.52 -9.34 1.27
C SER A 37 6.00 -10.47 0.36
N ARG A 38 5.33 -10.67 -0.76
CA ARG A 38 5.69 -11.71 -1.74
C ARG A 38 7.01 -11.44 -2.45
N ALA A 39 7.38 -10.16 -2.57
CA ALA A 39 8.68 -9.77 -3.13
C ALA A 39 9.85 -9.97 -2.15
N GLY A 40 9.57 -10.35 -0.90
CA GLY A 40 10.59 -10.54 0.14
C GLY A 40 11.01 -9.26 0.85
N PHE A 41 10.26 -8.19 0.68
CA PHE A 41 10.58 -6.87 1.25
C PHE A 41 10.72 -6.89 2.77
N PHE A 42 9.86 -7.64 3.47
CA PHE A 42 9.86 -7.71 4.93
C PHE A 42 10.99 -8.55 5.53
N LYS A 43 11.86 -9.11 4.70
CA LYS A 43 13.12 -9.69 5.19
C LYS A 43 14.11 -8.62 5.64
N LYS A 44 13.97 -7.39 5.12
CA LYS A 44 14.89 -6.28 5.39
C LYS A 44 14.23 -5.07 6.02
N ALA A 45 12.91 -4.96 5.93
CA ALA A 45 12.17 -3.78 6.34
C ALA A 45 11.00 -4.13 7.25
N ALA A 46 10.55 -3.14 8.02
CA ALA A 46 9.38 -3.23 8.88
C ALA A 46 8.41 -2.09 8.59
N PHE A 47 7.13 -2.36 8.74
CA PHE A 47 6.03 -1.41 8.55
C PHE A 47 5.76 -0.66 9.85
N TYR A 48 5.48 0.64 9.76
CA TYR A 48 5.11 1.47 10.90
C TYR A 48 4.22 2.64 10.47
N GLY A 49 3.93 3.54 11.39
CA GLY A 49 3.20 4.77 11.11
C GLY A 49 1.68 4.62 11.12
N GLY A 50 0.99 5.66 10.66
CA GLY A 50 -0.46 5.77 10.75
C GLY A 50 -1.23 4.69 9.99
N THR A 51 -0.77 4.31 8.81
CA THR A 51 -1.41 3.26 8.01
C THR A 51 -1.24 1.89 8.68
N ALA A 52 -0.09 1.63 9.30
CA ALA A 52 0.12 0.41 10.09
C ALA A 52 -0.83 0.34 11.27
N LEU A 53 -1.00 1.45 11.99
CA LEU A 53 -1.95 1.55 13.10
C LEU A 53 -3.40 1.34 12.62
N ARG A 54 -3.75 1.91 11.49
CA ARG A 54 -5.07 1.76 10.90
C ARG A 54 -5.37 0.30 10.54
N ILE A 55 -4.49 -0.33 9.77
CA ILE A 55 -4.72 -1.67 9.22
C ILE A 55 -4.65 -2.75 10.28
N PHE A 56 -3.68 -2.67 11.19
CA PHE A 56 -3.40 -3.75 12.13
C PHE A 56 -3.91 -3.51 13.56
N TYR A 57 -4.15 -2.26 13.94
CA TYR A 57 -4.60 -1.89 15.28
C TYR A 57 -5.93 -1.14 15.31
N GLY A 58 -6.58 -0.98 14.15
CA GLY A 58 -7.92 -0.43 14.07
C GLY A 58 -8.04 1.08 14.33
N LEU A 59 -7.00 1.86 14.05
CA LEU A 59 -7.07 3.32 14.15
C LEU A 59 -8.25 3.83 13.31
N ASP A 60 -9.09 4.67 13.92
CA ASP A 60 -10.37 5.08 13.35
C ASP A 60 -10.25 6.27 12.37
N ARG A 61 -9.23 6.24 11.52
CA ARG A 61 -9.09 7.22 10.44
C ARG A 61 -8.27 6.61 9.31
N PHE A 62 -8.59 6.98 8.08
CA PHE A 62 -7.80 6.59 6.91
C PHE A 62 -6.43 7.27 6.93
N SER A 63 -5.42 6.57 6.47
CA SER A 63 -4.08 7.07 6.33
C SER A 63 -3.61 6.92 4.88
N GLU A 64 -2.83 7.89 4.39
CA GLU A 64 -2.54 7.99 2.97
C GLU A 64 -1.26 7.27 2.54
N ASP A 65 -0.24 7.24 3.39
CA ASP A 65 1.08 6.76 3.03
C ASP A 65 1.45 5.48 3.77
N LEU A 66 2.25 4.64 3.08
CA LEU A 66 2.84 3.45 3.69
C LEU A 66 4.27 3.78 4.11
N ASP A 67 4.56 3.65 5.39
CA ASP A 67 5.86 3.97 5.97
C ASP A 67 6.59 2.71 6.41
N PHE A 68 7.83 2.56 5.95
CA PHE A 68 8.69 1.44 6.29
C PHE A 68 10.04 1.94 6.75
N SER A 69 10.73 1.12 7.52
CA SER A 69 12.12 1.34 7.88
C SER A 69 12.89 0.05 7.74
N LEU A 70 14.13 0.14 7.27
CA LEU A 70 15.01 -1.03 7.24
C LEU A 70 15.35 -1.46 8.68
N GLU A 71 15.66 -2.73 8.88
CA GLU A 71 16.12 -3.25 10.17
C GLU A 71 17.54 -2.78 10.51
N ALA A 72 18.35 -2.55 9.49
CA ALA A 72 19.73 -2.08 9.63
C ALA A 72 20.02 -1.02 8.58
N GLU A 73 20.90 -0.08 8.91
CA GLU A 73 21.32 0.96 7.96
C GLU A 73 21.89 0.35 6.68
N ASP A 74 21.37 0.80 5.54
CA ASP A 74 21.89 0.44 4.21
C ASP A 74 21.62 1.60 3.24
N LEU A 75 22.61 2.47 3.11
CA LEU A 75 22.51 3.64 2.22
C LEU A 75 22.50 3.28 0.74
N ASP A 76 22.89 2.05 0.42
CA ASP A 76 22.91 1.51 -0.95
C ASP A 76 21.62 0.72 -1.27
N PHE A 77 20.65 0.71 -0.35
CA PHE A 77 19.39 0.02 -0.55
C PHE A 77 18.69 0.51 -1.82
N ASP A 78 18.33 -0.45 -2.67
CA ASP A 78 17.65 -0.19 -3.94
C ASP A 78 16.21 -0.70 -3.87
N LEU A 79 15.28 0.22 -3.76
CA LEU A 79 13.85 -0.08 -3.68
C LEU A 79 13.32 -0.71 -4.97
N THR A 80 13.95 -0.40 -6.11
CA THR A 80 13.46 -0.85 -7.42
C THR A 80 13.55 -2.36 -7.63
N VAL A 81 14.38 -3.06 -6.85
CA VAL A 81 14.51 -4.53 -6.96
C VAL A 81 13.20 -5.26 -6.65
N TYR A 82 12.31 -4.62 -5.89
CA TYR A 82 11.01 -5.19 -5.53
C TYR A 82 9.90 -4.91 -6.56
N PHE A 83 10.14 -3.99 -7.49
CA PHE A 83 9.11 -3.53 -8.44
C PHE A 83 8.59 -4.62 -9.37
N PRO A 84 9.42 -5.50 -9.96
CA PRO A 84 8.89 -6.52 -10.86
C PRO A 84 7.88 -7.46 -10.20
N VAL A 85 8.17 -7.93 -8.98
CA VAL A 85 7.24 -8.81 -8.25
C VAL A 85 6.02 -8.03 -7.80
N LEU A 86 6.20 -6.80 -7.28
CA LEU A 86 5.10 -5.94 -6.87
C LEU A 86 4.15 -5.66 -8.02
N GLU A 87 4.67 -5.31 -9.19
CA GLU A 87 3.87 -5.07 -10.39
C GLU A 87 3.05 -6.28 -10.78
N LYS A 88 3.68 -7.45 -10.79
CA LYS A 88 3.01 -8.71 -11.12
C LYS A 88 1.87 -9.00 -10.14
N GLU A 89 2.11 -8.82 -8.85
CA GLU A 89 1.12 -9.09 -7.81
C GLU A 89 -0.07 -8.12 -7.88
N VAL A 90 0.16 -6.82 -8.05
CA VAL A 90 -0.94 -5.86 -8.13
C VAL A 90 -1.76 -6.04 -9.40
N LYS A 91 -1.14 -6.39 -10.51
CA LYS A 91 -1.83 -6.70 -11.77
C LYS A 91 -2.68 -7.96 -11.66
N ALA A 92 -2.25 -8.94 -10.87
CA ALA A 92 -3.02 -10.17 -10.65
C ALA A 92 -4.37 -9.88 -9.99
N PHE A 93 -4.50 -8.80 -9.25
CA PHE A 93 -5.78 -8.35 -8.66
C PHE A 93 -6.56 -7.41 -9.57
N GLY A 94 -6.07 -7.15 -10.78
CA GLY A 94 -6.75 -6.32 -11.77
C GLY A 94 -6.36 -4.85 -11.72
N LEU A 95 -5.41 -4.45 -10.86
CA LEU A 95 -4.97 -3.06 -10.82
C LEU A 95 -4.13 -2.72 -12.05
N ASN A 96 -4.42 -1.58 -12.66
CA ASN A 96 -3.68 -1.04 -13.78
C ASN A 96 -2.92 0.21 -13.32
N VAL A 97 -1.72 0.01 -12.81
CA VAL A 97 -0.92 1.07 -12.21
C VAL A 97 0.50 1.05 -12.73
N GLU A 98 1.12 2.22 -12.71
CA GLU A 98 2.56 2.39 -12.96
C GLU A 98 3.28 2.56 -11.63
N ILE A 99 4.43 1.92 -11.49
CA ILE A 99 5.28 2.04 -10.31
C ILE A 99 6.46 2.93 -10.68
N GLN A 100 6.67 4.00 -9.90
CA GLN A 100 7.75 4.94 -10.14
C GLN A 100 8.51 5.20 -8.86
N GLU A 101 9.84 5.20 -8.95
CA GLU A 101 10.68 5.67 -7.88
C GLU A 101 10.74 7.19 -7.91
N LYS A 102 10.60 7.81 -6.75
CA LYS A 102 10.78 9.26 -6.62
C LYS A 102 12.26 9.57 -6.51
N GLU A 103 12.72 10.60 -7.22
CA GLU A 103 14.14 11.00 -7.15
C GLU A 103 14.53 11.33 -5.72
N LYS A 104 15.68 10.73 -5.31
CA LYS A 104 16.26 11.01 -4.00
C LYS A 104 17.24 12.17 -4.09
N THR A 105 17.23 13.03 -3.08
CA THR A 105 18.32 13.99 -2.87
C THR A 105 19.52 13.25 -2.29
N LYS A 106 20.75 13.71 -2.57
CA LYS A 106 22.00 13.04 -2.15
C LYS A 106 22.11 12.82 -0.63
N GLU A 107 21.43 13.62 0.15
CA GLU A 107 21.49 13.60 1.62
C GLU A 107 20.31 12.92 2.29
N SER A 108 19.31 12.48 1.52
CA SER A 108 18.12 11.88 2.07
C SER A 108 18.35 10.43 2.51
N THR A 109 17.88 10.10 3.71
CA THR A 109 17.80 8.72 4.20
C THR A 109 16.48 8.05 3.84
N ILE A 110 15.61 8.74 3.09
CA ILE A 110 14.30 8.23 2.68
C ILE A 110 14.35 7.82 1.21
N ARG A 111 13.90 6.61 0.91
CA ARG A 111 13.63 6.13 -0.44
C ARG A 111 12.12 6.09 -0.63
N SER A 112 11.63 6.73 -1.69
CA SER A 112 10.19 6.84 -1.94
C SER A 112 9.84 6.29 -3.31
N ALA A 113 8.67 5.68 -3.38
CA ALA A 113 8.06 5.27 -4.63
C ALA A 113 6.55 5.43 -4.54
N PHE A 114 5.88 5.39 -5.66
CA PHE A 114 4.44 5.42 -5.71
C PHE A 114 3.90 4.57 -6.85
N LEU A 115 2.70 4.04 -6.63
CA LEU A 115 1.90 3.42 -7.67
C LEU A 115 0.84 4.45 -8.08
N LYS A 116 0.69 4.67 -9.37
CA LYS A 116 -0.25 5.64 -9.92
C LYS A 116 -1.18 4.95 -10.90
N GLY A 117 -2.48 5.16 -10.72
CA GLY A 117 -3.51 4.66 -11.61
C GLY A 117 -4.59 5.69 -11.84
N ASN A 118 -5.50 5.41 -12.78
CA ASN A 118 -6.65 6.26 -13.05
C ASN A 118 -7.76 5.98 -12.03
N THR A 119 -8.26 7.02 -11.38
CA THR A 119 -9.29 6.89 -10.34
C THR A 119 -10.58 6.31 -10.90
N LYS A 120 -11.05 6.81 -12.03
CA LYS A 120 -12.28 6.37 -12.66
C LYS A 120 -12.25 4.91 -13.04
N GLU A 121 -11.15 4.47 -13.67
CA GLU A 121 -10.93 3.08 -14.06
C GLU A 121 -11.00 2.15 -12.84
N HIS A 122 -10.36 2.54 -11.76
CA HIS A 122 -10.32 1.72 -10.55
C HIS A 122 -11.64 1.72 -9.78
N LEU A 123 -12.39 2.84 -9.79
CA LEU A 123 -13.75 2.84 -9.25
C LEU A 123 -14.66 1.87 -10.00
N LEU A 124 -14.52 1.76 -11.32
CA LEU A 124 -15.24 0.77 -12.11
C LEU A 124 -14.83 -0.65 -11.75
N LEU A 125 -13.54 -0.89 -11.56
CA LEU A 125 -13.03 -2.20 -11.15
C LEU A 125 -13.60 -2.63 -9.79
N PHE A 126 -13.64 -1.71 -8.82
CA PHE A 126 -14.02 -2.00 -7.44
C PHE A 126 -15.55 -2.11 -7.26
N TYR A 127 -16.30 -1.23 -7.88
CA TYR A 127 -17.73 -1.08 -7.61
C TYR A 127 -18.64 -1.48 -8.78
N ALA A 128 -18.10 -1.63 -9.99
CA ALA A 128 -18.87 -1.95 -11.19
C ALA A 128 -20.07 -1.02 -11.40
N ASP A 129 -19.92 0.26 -11.04
CA ASP A 129 -20.99 1.26 -11.07
C ASP A 129 -20.58 2.47 -11.90
N GLU A 130 -21.15 2.60 -13.10
CA GLU A 130 -20.83 3.68 -14.03
C GLU A 130 -21.25 5.06 -13.49
N LYS A 131 -22.27 5.14 -12.67
CA LYS A 131 -22.70 6.42 -12.07
C LYS A 131 -21.67 6.92 -11.07
N VAL A 132 -21.13 6.03 -10.27
CA VAL A 132 -20.07 6.37 -9.33
C VAL A 132 -18.83 6.82 -10.09
N ALA A 133 -18.40 6.05 -11.07
CA ALA A 133 -17.24 6.40 -11.91
C ALA A 133 -17.47 7.69 -12.70
N GLY A 134 -18.70 7.93 -13.16
CA GLY A 134 -19.06 9.13 -13.92
C GLY A 134 -18.98 10.43 -13.15
N SER A 135 -18.97 10.38 -11.80
CA SER A 135 -18.84 11.56 -10.95
C SER A 135 -17.39 12.07 -10.83
N VAL A 136 -16.44 11.32 -11.36
CA VAL A 136 -15.00 11.60 -11.23
C VAL A 136 -14.44 12.05 -12.58
N ALA A 137 -13.52 13.02 -12.56
CA ALA A 137 -12.85 13.51 -13.76
C ALA A 137 -12.01 12.40 -14.41
N LYS A 138 -11.97 12.37 -15.75
CA LYS A 138 -11.24 11.35 -16.52
C LYS A 138 -9.75 11.30 -16.21
N ASN A 139 -9.17 12.43 -15.83
CA ASN A 139 -7.74 12.56 -15.57
C ASN A 139 -7.38 12.50 -14.09
N GLU A 140 -8.34 12.27 -13.20
CA GLU A 140 -8.03 12.10 -11.78
C GLU A 140 -7.21 10.84 -11.55
N ALA A 141 -6.12 10.98 -10.82
CA ALA A 141 -5.22 9.86 -10.50
C ALA A 141 -5.34 9.46 -9.04
N VAL A 142 -5.26 8.16 -8.79
CA VAL A 142 -5.07 7.60 -7.46
C VAL A 142 -3.60 7.23 -7.31
N LYS A 143 -3.01 7.61 -6.18
CA LYS A 143 -1.61 7.31 -5.88
C LYS A 143 -1.50 6.58 -4.55
N ILE A 144 -0.70 5.53 -4.54
CA ILE A 144 -0.31 4.83 -3.32
C ILE A 144 1.18 5.08 -3.14
N LYS A 145 1.52 5.92 -2.18
CA LYS A 145 2.90 6.30 -1.90
C LYS A 145 3.46 5.42 -0.79
N PHE A 146 4.70 5.01 -0.93
CA PHE A 146 5.42 4.34 0.14
C PHE A 146 6.84 4.87 0.28
N GLU A 147 7.29 4.92 1.52
CA GLU A 147 8.60 5.46 1.90
C GLU A 147 9.34 4.46 2.76
N VAL A 148 10.65 4.36 2.54
CA VAL A 148 11.54 3.49 3.31
C VAL A 148 12.66 4.32 3.89
N ASP A 149 12.77 4.33 5.23
CA ASP A 149 13.92 4.93 5.92
C ASP A 149 15.07 3.93 5.88
N VAL A 150 16.18 4.32 5.26
CA VAL A 150 17.37 3.45 5.12
C VAL A 150 18.37 3.63 6.26
N ASN A 151 18.08 4.53 7.20
CA ASN A 151 18.89 4.74 8.41
C ASN A 151 18.00 4.62 9.65
N PRO A 152 17.62 3.38 10.04
CA PRO A 152 16.66 3.17 11.12
C PRO A 152 17.21 3.51 12.49
N PRO A 153 16.35 3.76 13.49
CA PRO A 153 16.77 3.93 14.87
C PRO A 153 17.39 2.63 15.41
N ALA A 154 18.35 2.78 16.33
CA ALA A 154 18.96 1.65 17.00
C ALA A 154 17.96 0.98 17.97
N PHE A 155 18.14 -0.33 18.17
CA PHE A 155 17.41 -1.13 19.17
C PHE A 155 15.89 -1.23 18.95
N ALA A 156 15.42 -1.15 17.71
CA ALA A 156 14.02 -1.40 17.39
C ALA A 156 13.69 -2.89 17.58
N ALA A 157 12.53 -3.15 18.18
CA ALA A 157 11.95 -4.49 18.25
C ALA A 157 10.90 -4.65 17.16
N PHE A 158 10.73 -5.88 16.68
CA PHE A 158 9.81 -6.18 15.59
C PHE A 158 8.85 -7.28 15.97
N GLU A 159 7.65 -7.26 15.39
CA GLU A 159 6.67 -8.32 15.48
C GLU A 159 6.17 -8.70 14.09
N HIS A 160 5.63 -9.91 13.97
CA HIS A 160 5.05 -10.39 12.72
C HIS A 160 3.53 -10.39 12.84
N LYS A 161 2.87 -9.82 11.85
CA LYS A 161 1.42 -9.79 11.74
C LYS A 161 0.99 -10.45 10.44
N TYR A 162 -0.19 -11.04 10.45
CA TYR A 162 -0.75 -11.75 9.31
C TYR A 162 -2.06 -11.12 8.89
N ARG A 163 -2.29 -11.12 7.57
CA ARG A 163 -3.57 -10.74 6.97
C ARG A 163 -4.04 -11.88 6.09
N LEU A 164 -5.34 -12.05 6.00
CA LEU A 164 -5.93 -13.13 5.18
C LEU A 164 -6.33 -12.64 3.79
N LEU A 165 -6.59 -11.36 3.63
CA LEU A 165 -7.04 -10.75 2.38
C LEU A 165 -6.05 -9.69 1.89
N PRO A 166 -5.83 -9.56 0.58
CA PRO A 166 -6.54 -10.24 -0.53
C PRO A 166 -6.24 -11.73 -0.67
N VAL A 167 -5.09 -12.17 -0.20
CA VAL A 167 -4.67 -13.55 0.02
C VAL A 167 -3.79 -13.56 1.27
N PRO A 168 -3.59 -14.69 1.95
CA PRO A 168 -2.77 -14.71 3.16
C PRO A 168 -1.35 -14.18 2.92
N TYR A 169 -0.92 -13.25 3.75
CA TYR A 169 0.43 -12.71 3.72
C TYR A 169 0.89 -12.25 5.10
N GLU A 170 2.20 -12.17 5.27
CA GLU A 170 2.86 -11.76 6.50
C GLU A 170 3.51 -10.39 6.35
N VAL A 171 3.41 -9.56 7.37
CA VAL A 171 4.04 -8.26 7.45
C VAL A 171 4.90 -8.21 8.72
N LYS A 172 6.13 -7.72 8.60
CA LYS A 172 6.94 -7.37 9.75
C LYS A 172 6.62 -5.92 10.14
N MET A 173 6.40 -5.69 11.42
CA MET A 173 6.07 -4.38 11.96
C MET A 173 6.98 -4.03 13.12
N TYR A 174 7.13 -2.73 13.38
CA TYR A 174 7.70 -2.31 14.67
C TYR A 174 6.80 -2.78 15.80
N ASP A 175 7.42 -3.31 16.84
CA ASP A 175 6.71 -3.68 18.06
C ASP A 175 6.18 -2.40 18.72
N MET A 176 4.89 -2.38 19.00
CA MET A 176 4.24 -1.25 19.66
C MET A 176 4.32 -1.43 21.15
N PRO A 177 4.80 -0.42 21.89
CA PRO A 177 4.81 -0.50 23.34
C PRO A 177 3.42 -0.51 23.95
#